data_bfd3486a94d20d766e9d3399eaa223a1
#
_entry.id   bfd3486a94d20d766e9d3399eaa223a1
#
_cell.length_a   1.000
_cell.length_b   1.000
_cell.length_c   1.000
_cell.angle_alpha   90.00
_cell.angle_beta   90.00
_cell.angle_gamma   90.00
#
_symmetry.space_group_name_H-M   'P 1'
#
loop_
_entity.id
_entity.type
_entity.pdbx_description
1 polymer ?
#
loop_
_entity_poly.entity_id
_entity_poly.type
_entity_poly.pdbx_seq_one_letter_code
_entity_poly.pdbx_strand_id
1 'polypeptide(L)'
;MVAKKERLPPMIEPREDLVSAAKQAAVGIKERAPETDRQRRLPVENIQDLHEAGLLTLAIPKEFGGTEADLVTQNAVYELIGGACASTAWVMGNHSVLCTRAMGMMGEASHPLIQDVVQNGALISHAAIPGGKTEPAPGGFVASGRWPFVSGSNISTWIFLSTMVQGPPPDWNGSEPPKEHNRWMLLPTAQPGLTIEDTWLAMSVR
;
A
#
# COMPACT_ATOMS: atom_id res chain seq x y z
N MET A 1 15.19 -19.82 45.32
CA MET A 1 15.64 -18.82 44.30
C MET A 1 14.40 -18.24 43.64
N VAL A 2 13.98 -17.05 44.04
CA VAL A 2 12.81 -16.37 43.43
C VAL A 2 13.28 -15.73 42.12
N ALA A 3 12.71 -16.17 41.01
CA ALA A 3 13.00 -15.58 39.68
C ALA A 3 12.70 -14.09 39.74
N LYS A 4 13.70 -13.25 39.40
CA LYS A 4 13.52 -11.82 39.20
C LYS A 4 12.42 -11.64 38.13
N LYS A 5 11.27 -11.05 38.50
CA LYS A 5 10.28 -10.57 37.55
C LYS A 5 11.01 -9.52 36.64
N GLU A 6 11.34 -9.91 35.42
CA GLU A 6 11.74 -8.95 34.41
C GLU A 6 10.61 -7.93 34.28
N ARG A 7 10.93 -6.68 34.50
CA ARG A 7 10.00 -5.58 34.20
C ARG A 7 9.82 -5.54 32.69
N LEU A 8 8.58 -5.67 32.23
CA LEU A 8 8.24 -5.39 30.83
C LEU A 8 8.77 -3.97 30.48
N PRO A 9 9.28 -3.79 29.26
CA PRO A 9 9.65 -2.44 28.82
C PRO A 9 8.44 -1.52 28.91
N PRO A 10 8.66 -0.20 29.09
CA PRO A 10 7.56 0.77 29.12
C PRO A 10 6.76 0.64 27.82
N MET A 11 5.43 0.72 27.93
CA MET A 11 4.56 0.74 26.75
C MET A 11 4.86 2.01 25.95
N ILE A 12 4.99 1.84 24.64
CA ILE A 12 5.11 2.96 23.71
C ILE A 12 3.71 3.56 23.55
N GLU A 13 3.57 4.85 23.82
CA GLU A 13 2.32 5.57 23.59
C GLU A 13 2.26 6.07 22.14
N PRO A 14 1.09 6.02 21.48
CA PRO A 14 0.96 6.54 20.13
C PRO A 14 1.19 8.06 20.09
N ARG A 15 1.71 8.57 19.00
CA ARG A 15 1.92 10.00 18.76
C ARG A 15 0.60 10.75 18.72
N GLU A 16 0.38 11.64 19.68
CA GLU A 16 -0.89 12.38 19.84
C GLU A 16 -1.19 13.31 18.66
N ASP A 17 -0.18 13.88 18.00
CA ASP A 17 -0.35 14.69 16.81
C ASP A 17 -1.03 13.91 15.67
N LEU A 18 -0.58 12.68 15.38
CA LEU A 18 -1.14 11.81 14.34
C LEU A 18 -2.50 11.22 14.73
N VAL A 19 -2.67 10.86 16.01
CA VAL A 19 -3.96 10.41 16.55
C VAL A 19 -5.01 11.52 16.45
N SER A 20 -4.64 12.77 16.77
CA SER A 20 -5.55 13.91 16.64
C SER A 20 -5.91 14.20 15.18
N ALA A 21 -4.93 14.15 14.26
CA ALA A 21 -5.18 14.28 12.83
C ALA A 21 -6.12 13.19 12.30
N ALA A 22 -5.94 11.94 12.76
CA ALA A 22 -6.82 10.83 12.39
C ALA A 22 -8.26 11.02 12.90
N LYS A 23 -8.44 11.52 14.15
CA LYS A 23 -9.77 11.83 14.68
C LYS A 23 -10.51 12.89 13.82
N GLN A 24 -9.78 13.90 13.35
CA GLN A 24 -10.33 14.96 12.49
C GLN A 24 -10.72 14.41 11.11
N ALA A 25 -9.81 13.70 10.44
CA ALA A 25 -10.08 13.10 9.14
C ALA A 25 -11.24 12.08 9.19
N ALA A 26 -11.35 11.32 10.30
CA ALA A 26 -12.40 10.32 10.51
C ALA A 26 -13.82 10.91 10.46
N VAL A 27 -14.02 12.20 10.76
CA VAL A 27 -15.34 12.83 10.71
C VAL A 27 -15.91 12.80 9.29
N GLY A 28 -15.21 13.38 8.32
CA GLY A 28 -15.65 13.41 6.93
C GLY A 28 -15.69 12.02 6.29
N ILE A 29 -14.71 11.15 6.62
CA ILE A 29 -14.69 9.77 6.16
C ILE A 29 -15.92 8.99 6.64
N LYS A 30 -16.36 9.19 7.89
CA LYS A 30 -17.56 8.55 8.45
C LYS A 30 -18.84 9.02 7.75
N GLU A 31 -18.95 10.30 7.46
CA GLU A 31 -20.10 10.87 6.74
C GLU A 31 -20.25 10.27 5.33
N ARG A 32 -19.11 9.98 4.66
CA ARG A 32 -19.08 9.39 3.31
C ARG A 32 -19.13 7.85 3.28
N ALA A 33 -19.06 7.17 4.44
CA ALA A 33 -19.06 5.70 4.51
C ALA A 33 -20.31 5.05 3.86
N PRO A 34 -21.55 5.57 4.01
CA PRO A 34 -22.71 5.02 3.30
C PRO A 34 -22.59 5.11 1.77
N GLU A 35 -21.95 6.16 1.26
CA GLU A 35 -21.72 6.31 -0.18
C GLU A 35 -20.65 5.35 -0.67
N THR A 36 -19.58 5.16 0.09
CA THR A 36 -18.55 4.14 -0.17
C THR A 36 -19.18 2.76 -0.35
N ASP A 37 -20.12 2.39 0.52
CA ASP A 37 -20.82 1.10 0.43
C ASP A 37 -21.72 1.00 -0.80
N ARG A 38 -22.51 2.03 -1.11
CA ARG A 38 -23.40 2.04 -2.27
C ARG A 38 -22.65 1.99 -3.59
N GLN A 39 -21.59 2.79 -3.74
CA GLN A 39 -20.80 2.86 -4.97
C GLN A 39 -19.75 1.77 -5.09
N ARG A 40 -19.48 1.02 -4.01
CA ARG A 40 -18.41 0.02 -3.94
C ARG A 40 -17.04 0.60 -4.31
N ARG A 41 -16.83 1.86 -3.97
CA ARG A 41 -15.61 2.65 -4.28
C ARG A 41 -15.35 3.64 -3.17
N LEU A 42 -14.08 3.88 -2.89
CA LEU A 42 -13.71 4.97 -2.01
C LEU A 42 -13.93 6.31 -2.73
N PRO A 43 -14.56 7.29 -2.09
CA PRO A 43 -14.54 8.67 -2.55
C PRO A 43 -13.09 9.19 -2.58
N VAL A 44 -12.76 9.98 -3.59
CA VAL A 44 -11.43 10.61 -3.71
C VAL A 44 -11.16 11.54 -2.52
N GLU A 45 -12.19 12.14 -1.99
CA GLU A 45 -12.14 13.02 -0.82
C GLU A 45 -11.61 12.30 0.44
N ASN A 46 -11.85 10.98 0.59
CA ASN A 46 -11.27 10.23 1.70
C ASN A 46 -9.73 10.20 1.61
N ILE A 47 -9.19 10.10 0.40
CA ILE A 47 -7.75 10.08 0.18
C ILE A 47 -7.15 11.47 0.33
N GLN A 48 -7.86 12.50 -0.10
CA GLN A 48 -7.47 13.89 0.10
C GLN A 48 -7.39 14.23 1.59
N ASP A 49 -8.44 13.89 2.38
CA ASP A 49 -8.43 14.08 3.83
C ASP A 49 -7.26 13.36 4.50
N LEU A 50 -6.95 12.12 4.09
CA LEU A 50 -5.81 11.37 4.62
C LEU A 50 -4.48 12.01 4.22
N HIS A 51 -4.36 12.52 3.01
CA HIS A 51 -3.15 13.20 2.54
C HIS A 51 -2.91 14.51 3.28
N GLU A 52 -3.91 15.37 3.36
CA GLU A 52 -3.86 16.66 4.06
C GLU A 52 -3.55 16.48 5.56
N ALA A 53 -4.04 15.40 6.17
CA ALA A 53 -3.73 15.02 7.54
C ALA A 53 -2.34 14.37 7.72
N GLY A 54 -1.55 14.17 6.65
CA GLY A 54 -0.24 13.50 6.67
C GLY A 54 -0.30 11.99 6.93
N LEU A 55 -1.48 11.38 6.82
CA LEU A 55 -1.71 9.99 7.20
C LEU A 55 -1.37 8.98 6.09
N LEU A 56 -1.20 9.43 4.84
CA LEU A 56 -0.70 8.57 3.76
C LEU A 56 0.81 8.30 3.86
N THR A 57 1.53 9.09 4.66
CA THR A 57 2.99 9.01 4.77
C THR A 57 3.48 8.38 6.08
N LEU A 58 2.57 7.70 6.83
CA LEU A 58 2.85 7.15 8.16
C LEU A 58 4.11 6.29 8.23
N ALA A 59 4.28 5.39 7.27
CA ALA A 59 5.38 4.44 7.25
C ALA A 59 6.60 4.91 6.44
N ILE A 60 6.51 6.08 5.78
CA ILE A 60 7.61 6.64 4.99
C ILE A 60 8.60 7.34 5.95
N PRO A 61 9.92 7.09 5.82
CA PRO A 61 10.93 7.75 6.64
C PRO A 61 10.94 9.28 6.46
N LYS A 62 11.35 9.99 7.51
CA LYS A 62 11.41 11.46 7.53
C LYS A 62 12.33 12.04 6.45
N GLU A 63 13.41 11.35 6.14
CA GLU A 63 14.35 11.77 5.08
C GLU A 63 13.70 11.83 3.69
N PHE A 64 12.59 11.10 3.47
CA PHE A 64 11.78 11.15 2.25
C PHE A 64 10.51 12.00 2.39
N GLY A 65 10.36 12.74 3.49
CA GLY A 65 9.21 13.60 3.74
C GLY A 65 8.03 12.91 4.43
N GLY A 66 8.22 11.69 4.93
CA GLY A 66 7.21 10.95 5.69
C GLY A 66 7.18 11.30 7.18
N THR A 67 6.24 10.70 7.88
CA THR A 67 6.09 10.91 9.34
C THR A 67 6.90 9.92 10.18
N GLU A 68 7.37 8.82 9.59
CA GLU A 68 8.14 7.75 10.26
C GLU A 68 7.49 7.33 11.58
N ALA A 69 6.20 7.06 11.52
CA ALA A 69 5.43 6.65 12.69
C ALA A 69 5.77 5.20 13.07
N ASP A 70 5.92 4.95 14.37
CA ASP A 70 6.05 3.60 14.91
C ASP A 70 4.76 2.80 14.72
N LEU A 71 4.83 1.47 14.86
CA LEU A 71 3.68 0.58 14.64
C LEU A 71 2.54 0.79 15.65
N VAL A 72 2.83 1.27 16.86
CA VAL A 72 1.79 1.56 17.86
C VAL A 72 0.97 2.75 17.39
N THR A 73 1.63 3.80 16.93
CA THR A 73 1.00 4.98 16.34
C THR A 73 0.22 4.63 15.06
N GLN A 74 0.82 3.86 14.16
CA GLN A 74 0.14 3.44 12.93
C GLN A 74 -1.15 2.65 13.24
N ASN A 75 -1.10 1.69 14.18
CA ASN A 75 -2.27 0.92 14.56
C ASN A 75 -3.37 1.77 15.21
N ALA A 76 -3.01 2.73 16.07
CA ALA A 76 -3.98 3.65 16.66
C ALA A 76 -4.69 4.50 15.58
N VAL A 77 -3.96 4.95 14.57
CA VAL A 77 -4.53 5.67 13.42
C VAL A 77 -5.45 4.77 12.59
N TYR A 78 -5.01 3.53 12.27
CA TYR A 78 -5.83 2.59 11.50
C TYR A 78 -7.12 2.21 12.23
N GLU A 79 -7.09 2.07 13.55
CA GLU A 79 -8.27 1.81 14.36
C GLU A 79 -9.29 2.95 14.26
N LEU A 80 -8.86 4.20 14.36
CA LEU A 80 -9.71 5.37 14.24
C LEU A 80 -10.34 5.49 12.85
N ILE A 81 -9.56 5.36 11.79
CA ILE A 81 -10.06 5.41 10.42
C ILE A 81 -10.96 4.20 10.12
N GLY A 82 -10.63 3.02 10.64
CA GLY A 82 -11.42 1.79 10.50
C GLY A 82 -12.78 1.89 11.17
N GLY A 83 -12.86 2.54 12.33
CA GLY A 83 -14.11 2.86 13.02
C GLY A 83 -14.99 3.84 12.25
N ALA A 84 -14.42 4.66 11.37
CA ALA A 84 -15.15 5.55 10.48
C ALA A 84 -15.56 4.84 9.16
N CYS A 85 -14.62 4.17 8.51
CA CYS A 85 -14.83 3.43 7.26
C CYS A 85 -13.76 2.33 7.10
N ALA A 86 -14.17 1.07 7.26
CA ALA A 86 -13.27 -0.08 7.16
C ALA A 86 -12.58 -0.19 5.79
N SER A 87 -13.27 0.14 4.70
CA SER A 87 -12.71 0.14 3.35
C SER A 87 -11.58 1.15 3.20
N THR A 88 -11.74 2.35 3.77
CA THR A 88 -10.70 3.40 3.75
C THR A 88 -9.47 2.96 4.55
N ALA A 89 -9.67 2.42 5.76
CA ALA A 89 -8.56 1.92 6.58
C ALA A 89 -7.82 0.75 5.91
N TRP A 90 -8.55 -0.15 5.25
CA TRP A 90 -7.96 -1.27 4.52
C TRP A 90 -7.03 -0.79 3.39
N VAL A 91 -7.50 0.15 2.57
CA VAL A 91 -6.69 0.71 1.48
C VAL A 91 -5.48 1.48 2.03
N MET A 92 -5.70 2.31 3.06
CA MET A 92 -4.64 3.07 3.73
C MET A 92 -3.56 2.16 4.34
N GLY A 93 -3.95 1.09 5.04
CA GLY A 93 -3.01 0.14 5.63
C GLY A 93 -2.18 -0.60 4.59
N ASN A 94 -2.82 -1.07 3.51
CA ASN A 94 -2.12 -1.67 2.37
C ASN A 94 -1.13 -0.68 1.74
N HIS A 95 -1.56 0.55 1.49
CA HIS A 95 -0.72 1.62 0.94
C HIS A 95 0.55 1.84 1.76
N SER A 96 0.43 1.97 3.09
CA SER A 96 1.58 2.17 3.98
C SER A 96 2.59 1.02 3.92
N VAL A 97 2.11 -0.23 3.95
CA VAL A 97 2.96 -1.43 3.80
C VAL A 97 3.63 -1.45 2.44
N LEU A 98 2.93 -1.03 1.38
CA LEU A 98 3.47 -1.05 0.03
C LEU A 98 4.52 0.02 -0.22
N CYS A 99 4.41 1.19 0.40
CA CYS A 99 5.46 2.21 0.35
C CYS A 99 6.77 1.67 0.93
N THR A 100 6.73 1.09 2.14
CA THR A 100 7.93 0.49 2.75
C THR A 100 8.46 -0.70 1.97
N ARG A 101 7.58 -1.53 1.41
CA ARG A 101 7.97 -2.67 0.58
C ARG A 101 8.62 -2.24 -0.72
N ALA A 102 8.08 -1.24 -1.41
CA ALA A 102 8.66 -0.70 -2.63
C ALA A 102 10.06 -0.13 -2.36
N MET A 103 10.22 0.65 -1.28
CA MET A 103 11.51 1.18 -0.87
C MET A 103 12.52 0.07 -0.58
N GLY A 104 12.13 -0.95 0.20
CA GLY A 104 13.01 -2.06 0.58
C GLY A 104 13.39 -2.97 -0.58
N MET A 105 12.51 -3.17 -1.57
CA MET A 105 12.75 -4.06 -2.71
C MET A 105 13.40 -3.37 -3.90
N MET A 106 13.14 -2.09 -4.10
CA MET A 106 13.52 -1.37 -5.32
C MET A 106 14.54 -0.25 -5.06
N GLY A 107 14.80 0.09 -3.81
CA GLY A 107 15.73 1.18 -3.47
C GLY A 107 15.37 2.48 -4.20
N GLU A 108 16.35 3.09 -4.84
CA GLU A 108 16.18 4.37 -5.56
C GLU A 108 15.12 4.32 -6.67
N ALA A 109 14.86 3.15 -7.27
CA ALA A 109 13.82 3.02 -8.28
C ALA A 109 12.39 3.24 -7.74
N SER A 110 12.21 3.23 -6.41
CA SER A 110 10.94 3.59 -5.75
C SER A 110 10.75 5.10 -5.53
N HIS A 111 11.81 5.91 -5.67
CA HIS A 111 11.76 7.34 -5.35
C HIS A 111 10.65 8.10 -6.09
N PRO A 112 10.37 7.88 -7.39
CA PRO A 112 9.27 8.56 -8.07
C PRO A 112 7.90 8.30 -7.42
N LEU A 113 7.63 7.05 -6.98
CA LEU A 113 6.43 6.71 -6.22
C LEU A 113 6.39 7.48 -4.89
N ILE A 114 7.48 7.44 -4.12
CA ILE A 114 7.51 8.05 -2.78
C ILE A 114 7.34 9.57 -2.88
N GLN A 115 7.97 10.22 -3.85
CA GLN A 115 7.76 11.64 -4.11
C GLN A 115 6.31 11.96 -4.48
N ASP A 116 5.69 11.14 -5.32
CA ASP A 116 4.30 11.31 -5.72
C ASP A 116 3.32 11.13 -4.53
N VAL A 117 3.59 10.16 -3.66
CA VAL A 117 2.82 9.97 -2.40
C VAL A 117 2.92 11.21 -1.50
N VAL A 118 4.13 11.69 -1.26
CA VAL A 118 4.38 12.82 -0.34
C VAL A 118 3.84 14.13 -0.90
N GLN A 119 4.04 14.39 -2.19
CA GLN A 119 3.70 15.67 -2.79
C GLN A 119 2.26 15.76 -3.28
N ASN A 120 1.71 14.67 -3.81
CA ASN A 120 0.43 14.66 -4.53
C ASN A 120 -0.63 13.76 -3.90
N GLY A 121 -0.32 13.07 -2.80
CA GLY A 121 -1.26 12.13 -2.17
C GLY A 121 -1.54 10.89 -3.03
N ALA A 122 -0.58 10.49 -3.85
CA ALA A 122 -0.69 9.30 -4.68
C ALA A 122 -0.93 8.05 -3.84
N LEU A 123 -1.73 7.12 -4.35
CA LEU A 123 -1.93 5.82 -3.75
C LEU A 123 -1.24 4.72 -4.57
N ILE A 124 -0.73 3.72 -3.85
CA ILE A 124 -0.27 2.47 -4.44
C ILE A 124 -1.18 1.32 -4.02
N SER A 125 -1.59 0.51 -4.99
CA SER A 125 -2.26 -0.77 -4.79
C SER A 125 -1.38 -1.94 -5.25
N HIS A 126 -1.75 -3.18 -4.94
CA HIS A 126 -0.93 -4.33 -5.29
C HIS A 126 -1.73 -5.59 -5.55
N ALA A 127 -1.10 -6.52 -6.29
CA ALA A 127 -1.46 -7.92 -6.32
C ALA A 127 -0.26 -8.77 -5.92
N ALA A 128 -0.37 -9.44 -4.76
CA ALA A 128 0.71 -10.26 -4.21
C ALA A 128 0.82 -11.63 -4.90
N ILE A 129 -0.30 -12.14 -5.40
CA ILE A 129 -0.34 -13.42 -6.13
C ILE A 129 0.08 -13.15 -7.57
N PRO A 130 1.06 -13.91 -8.11
CA PRO A 130 1.45 -13.77 -9.50
C PRO A 130 0.27 -14.04 -10.43
N GLY A 131 -0.24 -13.01 -11.09
CA GLY A 131 -1.42 -13.09 -11.95
C GLY A 131 -1.10 -13.15 -13.45
N GLY A 132 0.20 -13.17 -13.80
CA GLY A 132 0.63 -13.13 -15.19
C GLY A 132 2.06 -13.55 -15.40
N LYS A 133 2.49 -13.47 -16.65
CA LYS A 133 3.85 -13.74 -17.12
C LYS A 133 4.50 -12.46 -17.59
N THR A 134 5.81 -12.43 -17.45
CA THR A 134 6.63 -11.32 -17.92
C THR A 134 7.76 -11.87 -18.78
N GLU A 135 7.91 -11.32 -19.97
CA GLU A 135 8.92 -11.71 -20.94
C GLU A 135 9.87 -10.53 -21.18
N PRO A 136 11.17 -10.78 -21.30
CA PRO A 136 12.13 -9.75 -21.69
C PRO A 136 11.80 -9.16 -23.08
N ALA A 137 11.93 -7.85 -23.20
CA ALA A 137 11.77 -7.13 -24.46
C ALA A 137 12.83 -6.03 -24.58
N PRO A 138 13.10 -5.51 -25.78
CA PRO A 138 14.03 -4.39 -25.95
C PRO A 138 13.63 -3.20 -25.07
N GLY A 139 14.53 -2.78 -24.19
CA GLY A 139 14.30 -1.68 -23.25
C GLY A 139 13.54 -2.03 -21.97
N GLY A 140 13.22 -3.31 -21.73
CA GLY A 140 12.54 -3.71 -20.48
C GLY A 140 11.84 -5.06 -20.57
N PHE A 141 10.55 -5.06 -20.24
CA PHE A 141 9.74 -6.27 -20.16
C PHE A 141 8.32 -6.02 -20.69
N VAL A 142 7.71 -7.05 -21.23
CA VAL A 142 6.27 -7.09 -21.53
C VAL A 142 5.60 -8.01 -20.54
N ALA A 143 4.64 -7.47 -19.77
CA ALA A 143 3.83 -8.22 -18.84
C ALA A 143 2.43 -8.46 -19.41
N SER A 144 1.90 -9.67 -19.25
CA SER A 144 0.55 -10.04 -19.68
C SER A 144 -0.10 -10.93 -18.64
N GLY A 145 -1.34 -10.62 -18.26
CA GLY A 145 -2.06 -11.42 -17.28
C GLY A 145 -3.26 -10.72 -16.70
N ARG A 146 -3.84 -11.35 -15.67
CA ARG A 146 -4.95 -10.82 -14.88
C ARG A 146 -4.64 -10.98 -13.40
N TRP A 147 -4.69 -9.89 -12.66
CA TRP A 147 -4.38 -9.84 -11.25
C TRP A 147 -5.65 -9.57 -10.44
N PRO A 148 -6.15 -10.56 -9.68
CA PRO A 148 -7.30 -10.37 -8.81
C PRO A 148 -6.91 -9.71 -7.47
N PHE A 149 -7.93 -9.26 -6.73
CA PHE A 149 -7.81 -8.73 -5.35
C PHE A 149 -6.89 -7.50 -5.22
N VAL A 150 -6.90 -6.63 -6.21
CA VAL A 150 -6.11 -5.39 -6.20
C VAL A 150 -6.88 -4.30 -5.48
N SER A 151 -6.89 -4.36 -4.15
CA SER A 151 -7.64 -3.43 -3.29
C SER A 151 -7.23 -1.98 -3.55
N GLY A 152 -8.21 -1.11 -3.79
CA GLY A 152 -7.99 0.31 -4.05
C GLY A 152 -7.52 0.63 -5.47
N SER A 153 -7.46 -0.34 -6.41
CA SER A 153 -6.97 -0.10 -7.77
C SER A 153 -7.73 0.98 -8.54
N ASN A 154 -9.02 1.16 -8.27
CA ASN A 154 -9.86 2.15 -8.91
C ASN A 154 -9.57 3.61 -8.51
N ILE A 155 -8.74 3.82 -7.48
CA ILE A 155 -8.36 5.14 -6.97
C ILE A 155 -6.84 5.30 -6.88
N SER A 156 -6.07 4.22 -7.11
CA SER A 156 -4.61 4.25 -7.08
C SER A 156 -4.02 4.79 -8.35
N THR A 157 -2.96 5.57 -8.24
CA THR A 157 -2.16 6.08 -9.35
C THR A 157 -0.96 5.19 -9.66
N TRP A 158 -0.58 4.33 -8.70
CA TRP A 158 0.48 3.35 -8.83
C TRP A 158 -0.02 1.95 -8.51
N ILE A 159 0.56 0.97 -9.18
CA ILE A 159 0.26 -0.45 -8.95
C ILE A 159 1.54 -1.28 -8.85
N PHE A 160 1.58 -2.18 -7.87
CA PHE A 160 2.70 -3.06 -7.60
C PHE A 160 2.27 -4.51 -7.83
N LEU A 161 2.67 -5.07 -8.96
CA LEU A 161 2.23 -6.39 -9.42
C LEU A 161 3.31 -7.45 -9.26
N SER A 162 2.93 -8.57 -8.67
CA SER A 162 3.72 -9.80 -8.68
C SER A 162 3.51 -10.56 -9.98
N THR A 163 4.60 -11.03 -10.59
CA THR A 163 4.57 -11.74 -11.88
C THR A 163 5.63 -12.83 -11.93
N MET A 164 5.49 -13.76 -12.87
CA MET A 164 6.49 -14.79 -13.13
C MET A 164 7.33 -14.43 -14.37
N VAL A 165 8.63 -14.53 -14.22
CA VAL A 165 9.62 -14.35 -15.31
C VAL A 165 10.27 -15.68 -15.59
N GLN A 166 10.44 -16.03 -16.87
CA GLN A 166 11.10 -17.27 -17.28
C GLN A 166 12.60 -17.24 -16.98
N GLY A 167 13.14 -18.37 -16.52
CA GLY A 167 14.53 -18.51 -16.16
C GLY A 167 14.87 -18.09 -14.73
N PRO A 168 16.13 -18.19 -14.34
CA PRO A 168 16.61 -17.79 -13.02
C PRO A 168 16.67 -16.27 -12.88
N PRO A 169 16.64 -15.72 -11.64
CA PRO A 169 16.93 -14.31 -11.41
C PRO A 169 18.39 -13.98 -11.80
N PRO A 170 18.69 -12.73 -12.12
CA PRO A 170 20.02 -12.32 -12.61
C PRO A 170 21.20 -12.62 -11.66
N ASP A 171 20.93 -12.68 -10.37
CA ASP A 171 21.88 -12.94 -9.28
C ASP A 171 21.91 -14.41 -8.85
N TRP A 172 21.29 -15.31 -9.62
CA TRP A 172 21.29 -16.74 -9.34
C TRP A 172 22.70 -17.34 -9.39
N ASN A 173 23.08 -18.03 -8.32
CA ASN A 173 24.40 -18.68 -8.17
C ASN A 173 24.30 -20.16 -7.73
N GLY A 174 23.11 -20.74 -7.73
CA GLY A 174 22.90 -22.15 -7.42
C GLY A 174 23.28 -23.09 -8.58
N SER A 175 23.35 -24.40 -8.29
CA SER A 175 23.72 -25.43 -9.27
C SER A 175 22.62 -25.77 -10.27
N GLU A 176 21.34 -25.66 -9.85
CA GLU A 176 20.17 -25.96 -10.68
C GLU A 176 19.29 -24.71 -10.82
N PRO A 177 19.33 -24.02 -11.97
CA PRO A 177 18.54 -22.80 -12.15
C PRO A 177 17.05 -23.11 -12.17
N PRO A 178 16.22 -22.31 -11.49
CA PRO A 178 14.78 -22.44 -11.55
C PRO A 178 14.27 -22.15 -12.97
N LYS A 179 13.17 -22.82 -13.35
CA LYS A 179 12.53 -22.59 -14.66
C LYS A 179 11.92 -21.19 -14.75
N GLU A 180 11.51 -20.64 -13.63
CA GLU A 180 10.92 -19.33 -13.51
C GLU A 180 11.15 -18.75 -12.11
N HIS A 181 11.09 -17.43 -11.97
CA HIS A 181 11.17 -16.75 -10.68
C HIS A 181 10.13 -15.66 -10.57
N ASN A 182 9.76 -15.33 -9.32
CA ASN A 182 8.86 -14.23 -9.03
C ASN A 182 9.57 -12.88 -9.19
N ARG A 183 8.87 -11.92 -9.81
CA ARG A 183 9.32 -10.55 -9.92
C ARG A 183 8.18 -9.58 -9.60
N TRP A 184 8.52 -8.46 -9.01
CA TRP A 184 7.59 -7.36 -8.76
C TRP A 184 7.85 -6.22 -9.75
N MET A 185 6.76 -5.65 -10.24
CA MET A 185 6.77 -4.52 -11.15
C MET A 185 6.00 -3.37 -10.53
N LEU A 186 6.62 -2.20 -10.46
CA LEU A 186 5.99 -0.96 -10.05
C LEU A 186 5.64 -0.15 -11.29
N LEU A 187 4.37 0.16 -11.47
CA LEU A 187 3.85 0.77 -12.70
C LEU A 187 2.88 1.91 -12.34
N PRO A 188 2.86 3.02 -13.10
CA PRO A 188 1.72 3.94 -13.10
C PRO A 188 0.47 3.21 -13.59
N THR A 189 -0.70 3.51 -13.02
CA THR A 189 -1.97 2.91 -13.50
C THR A 189 -2.42 3.51 -14.83
N ALA A 190 -2.09 4.77 -15.08
CA ALA A 190 -2.41 5.47 -16.33
C ALA A 190 -1.40 5.16 -17.43
N GLN A 191 -1.40 3.93 -17.94
CA GLN A 191 -0.54 3.54 -19.07
C GLN A 191 -1.27 2.67 -20.09
N PRO A 192 -0.84 2.66 -21.35
CA PRO A 192 -1.42 1.80 -22.39
C PRO A 192 -1.34 0.32 -22.02
N GLY A 193 -2.43 -0.43 -22.27
CA GLY A 193 -2.49 -1.87 -22.04
C GLY A 193 -2.88 -2.29 -20.63
N LEU A 194 -3.00 -1.37 -19.66
CA LEU A 194 -3.52 -1.65 -18.33
C LEU A 194 -4.99 -1.26 -18.23
N THR A 195 -5.84 -2.20 -17.80
CA THR A 195 -7.26 -1.98 -17.57
C THR A 195 -7.63 -2.39 -16.16
N ILE A 196 -8.37 -1.54 -15.45
CA ILE A 196 -8.94 -1.84 -14.14
C ILE A 196 -10.39 -2.23 -14.33
N GLU A 197 -10.73 -3.47 -14.00
CA GLU A 197 -12.09 -4.02 -14.13
C GLU A 197 -12.85 -3.87 -12.81
N ASP A 198 -14.10 -3.36 -12.88
CA ASP A 198 -15.00 -3.25 -11.72
C ASP A 198 -15.71 -4.59 -11.46
N THR A 199 -15.02 -5.53 -10.84
CA THR A 199 -15.52 -6.88 -10.58
C THR A 199 -15.71 -7.20 -9.09
N TRP A 200 -15.45 -6.26 -8.19
CA TRP A 200 -15.53 -6.50 -6.75
C TRP A 200 -16.96 -6.38 -6.22
N LEU A 201 -17.58 -7.54 -5.93
CA LEU A 201 -18.95 -7.67 -5.45
C LEU A 201 -18.98 -8.34 -4.07
N ALA A 202 -18.32 -7.75 -3.08
CA ALA A 202 -18.26 -8.27 -1.72
C ALA A 202 -19.31 -7.63 -0.80
N MET A 203 -19.66 -8.30 0.30
CA MET A 203 -20.60 -7.79 1.30
C MET A 203 -20.00 -6.74 2.23
N SER A 204 -18.66 -6.69 2.39
CA SER A 204 -17.94 -5.72 3.21
C SER A 204 -16.60 -5.38 2.59
N VAL A 205 -15.97 -4.31 3.08
CA VAL A 205 -14.70 -3.78 2.56
C VAL A 205 -14.77 -3.58 1.04
N ARG A 206 -15.62 -2.64 0.66
CA ARG A 206 -15.91 -2.28 -0.74
C ARG A 206 -15.06 -1.12 -1.21
#